data_c5fb7bfae663b590add6ea5f1d67537c
#
_entry.id   c5fb7bfae663b590add6ea5f1d67537c
#
_cell.length_a   1.000
_cell.length_b   1.000
_cell.length_c   1.000
_cell.angle_alpha   90.00
_cell.angle_beta   90.00
_cell.angle_gamma   90.00
#
_symmetry.space_group_name_H-M   'P 1'
#
loop_
_entity.id
_entity.type
_entity.pdbx_description
1 polymer ?
#
loop_
_entity_poly.entity_id
_entity_poly.type
_entity_poly.pdbx_seq_one_letter_code
_entity_poly.pdbx_strand_id
1 'polypeptide(L)'
;GIFIAGSHNVIECCILQANRDTGLQISRRSSSVTNKEEWPSYNYIINCTSFDNCDPATGENADGFAAKLTCGEGNVFDGCISYCNCDDGWDLYAKPATGSIGVVTIRNCIAFNNGTLTNGNSEANGDMNGFKLGGSNGKVPTPHFVFNCLAFNNGKDGFTDNGNGGALTLMNCTSYNNA
;
A
#
# COMPACT_ATOMS: atom_id res chain seq x y z
N GLY A 1 -11.51 -0.34 -8.05
CA GLY A 1 -10.20 -0.90 -8.30
C GLY A 1 -10.22 -2.42 -8.46
N ILE A 2 -9.05 -3.01 -8.35
CA ILE A 2 -8.89 -4.48 -8.31
C ILE A 2 -8.84 -4.93 -6.85
N PHE A 3 -9.65 -5.94 -6.48
CA PHE A 3 -9.61 -6.55 -5.17
C PHE A 3 -9.19 -8.02 -5.29
N ILE A 4 -8.10 -8.39 -4.60
CA ILE A 4 -7.50 -9.73 -4.64
C ILE A 4 -7.73 -10.40 -3.29
N ALA A 5 -8.54 -11.47 -3.29
CA ALA A 5 -8.83 -12.27 -2.11
C ALA A 5 -8.33 -13.73 -2.22
N GLY A 6 -7.67 -14.07 -3.31
CA GLY A 6 -7.04 -15.35 -3.55
C GLY A 6 -5.52 -15.27 -3.52
N SER A 7 -4.88 -16.41 -3.66
CA SER A 7 -3.42 -16.55 -3.65
C SER A 7 -2.87 -16.93 -5.03
N HIS A 8 -1.58 -16.68 -5.25
CA HIS A 8 -0.84 -17.05 -6.46
C HIS A 8 -1.34 -16.37 -7.74
N ASN A 9 -1.94 -15.16 -7.63
CA ASN A 9 -2.33 -14.37 -8.78
C ASN A 9 -1.16 -13.56 -9.31
N VAL A 10 -1.17 -13.30 -10.61
CA VAL A 10 -0.27 -12.35 -11.29
C VAL A 10 -1.11 -11.24 -11.90
N ILE A 11 -0.81 -10.00 -11.56
CA ILE A 11 -1.39 -8.79 -12.14
C ILE A 11 -0.23 -8.01 -12.75
N GLU A 12 -0.22 -7.87 -14.05
CA GLU A 12 0.89 -7.30 -14.78
C GLU A 12 0.44 -6.23 -15.77
N CYS A 13 1.20 -5.14 -15.85
CA CYS A 13 1.01 -4.06 -16.82
C CYS A 13 -0.41 -3.44 -16.82
N CYS A 14 -1.05 -3.39 -15.64
CA CYS A 14 -2.39 -2.83 -15.48
C CYS A 14 -2.35 -1.36 -15.05
N ILE A 15 -3.32 -0.58 -15.52
CA ILE A 15 -3.57 0.79 -15.10
C ILE A 15 -4.81 0.83 -14.21
N LEU A 16 -4.69 1.43 -13.03
CA LEU A 16 -5.72 1.52 -12.00
C LEU A 16 -5.98 3.00 -11.73
N GLN A 17 -6.98 3.57 -12.36
CA GLN A 17 -7.20 5.01 -12.35
C GLN A 17 -8.61 5.39 -11.90
N ALA A 18 -8.70 6.48 -11.13
CA ALA A 18 -9.94 7.14 -10.74
C ALA A 18 -10.97 6.20 -10.08
N ASN A 19 -10.49 5.26 -9.27
CA ASN A 19 -11.35 4.42 -8.45
C ASN A 19 -11.79 5.20 -7.20
N ARG A 20 -12.97 4.85 -6.65
CA ARG A 20 -13.55 5.52 -5.47
C ARG A 20 -13.08 4.91 -4.14
N ASP A 21 -12.02 4.16 -4.17
CA ASP A 21 -11.33 3.48 -3.08
C ASP A 21 -9.96 3.08 -3.61
N THR A 22 -9.19 2.26 -2.91
CA THR A 22 -7.86 1.79 -3.32
C THR A 22 -7.82 1.28 -4.77
N GLY A 23 -6.79 1.64 -5.52
CA GLY A 23 -6.58 1.18 -6.89
C GLY A 23 -6.47 -0.35 -6.96
N LEU A 24 -5.56 -0.97 -6.18
CA LEU A 24 -5.48 -2.42 -6.02
C LEU A 24 -5.29 -2.78 -4.53
N GLN A 25 -6.17 -3.62 -4.02
CA GLN A 25 -6.09 -4.10 -2.64
C GLN A 25 -6.00 -5.63 -2.56
N ILE A 26 -5.09 -6.11 -1.72
CA ILE A 26 -4.95 -7.52 -1.33
C ILE A 26 -5.45 -7.64 0.11
N SER A 27 -6.56 -8.34 0.32
CA SER A 27 -7.16 -8.62 1.64
C SER A 27 -8.09 -9.82 1.55
N ARG A 28 -8.39 -10.45 2.69
CA ARG A 28 -9.38 -11.55 2.74
C ARG A 28 -10.74 -11.10 2.20
N ARG A 29 -11.46 -12.03 1.58
CA ARG A 29 -12.78 -11.77 0.96
C ARG A 29 -13.90 -11.45 1.95
N SER A 30 -13.79 -11.90 3.21
CA SER A 30 -14.84 -11.77 4.21
C SER A 30 -14.25 -11.79 5.62
N SER A 31 -14.90 -11.08 6.54
CA SER A 31 -14.54 -11.11 7.97
C SER A 31 -14.66 -12.50 8.61
N SER A 32 -15.42 -13.41 8.01
CA SER A 32 -15.54 -14.80 8.44
C SER A 32 -14.29 -15.64 8.17
N VAL A 33 -13.41 -15.23 7.26
CA VAL A 33 -12.13 -15.90 6.99
C VAL A 33 -11.12 -15.46 8.06
N THR A 34 -11.11 -16.14 9.20
CA THR A 34 -10.26 -15.82 10.34
C THR A 34 -8.94 -16.56 10.35
N ASN A 35 -8.86 -17.71 9.68
CA ASN A 35 -7.62 -18.48 9.55
C ASN A 35 -6.65 -17.75 8.61
N LYS A 36 -5.48 -17.40 9.13
CA LYS A 36 -4.45 -16.66 8.37
C LYS A 36 -3.88 -17.45 7.19
N GLU A 37 -3.92 -18.77 7.23
CA GLU A 37 -3.47 -19.63 6.12
C GLU A 37 -4.36 -19.50 4.88
N GLU A 38 -5.61 -19.01 5.07
CA GLU A 38 -6.55 -18.74 3.97
C GLU A 38 -6.46 -17.30 3.45
N TRP A 39 -5.60 -16.48 4.03
CA TRP A 39 -5.45 -15.10 3.58
C TRP A 39 -4.68 -15.04 2.25
N PRO A 40 -4.99 -14.05 1.39
CA PRO A 40 -4.38 -13.94 0.08
C PRO A 40 -2.85 -13.80 0.17
N SER A 41 -2.15 -14.75 -0.42
CA SER A 41 -0.70 -14.94 -0.29
C SER A 41 -0.06 -15.15 -1.65
N TYR A 42 1.24 -14.86 -1.77
CA TYR A 42 2.05 -15.14 -2.95
C TYR A 42 1.48 -14.54 -4.25
N ASN A 43 0.87 -13.34 -4.16
CA ASN A 43 0.43 -12.59 -5.33
C ASN A 43 1.57 -11.71 -5.85
N TYR A 44 1.69 -11.60 -7.17
CA TYR A 44 2.67 -10.77 -7.85
C TYR A 44 1.98 -9.65 -8.62
N ILE A 45 2.29 -8.41 -8.25
CA ILE A 45 1.82 -7.19 -8.91
C ILE A 45 3.03 -6.56 -9.59
N ILE A 46 3.03 -6.58 -10.93
CA ILE A 46 4.22 -6.29 -11.73
C ILE A 46 3.93 -5.16 -12.72
N ASN A 47 4.79 -4.14 -12.77
CA ASN A 47 4.75 -3.07 -13.75
C ASN A 47 3.36 -2.40 -13.88
N CYS A 48 2.62 -2.32 -12.78
CA CYS A 48 1.31 -1.67 -12.73
C CYS A 48 1.44 -0.21 -12.34
N THR A 49 0.48 0.60 -12.81
CA THR A 49 0.40 2.02 -12.47
C THR A 49 -0.92 2.31 -11.80
N SER A 50 -0.91 3.02 -10.64
CA SER A 50 -2.11 3.35 -9.88
C SER A 50 -2.14 4.83 -9.54
N PHE A 51 -3.19 5.56 -9.95
CA PHE A 51 -3.29 7.00 -9.76
C PHE A 51 -4.72 7.54 -9.78
N ASP A 52 -4.89 8.75 -9.24
CA ASP A 52 -6.19 9.45 -9.14
C ASP A 52 -7.27 8.63 -8.39
N ASN A 53 -6.87 7.72 -7.51
CA ASN A 53 -7.82 7.01 -6.69
C ASN A 53 -8.19 7.87 -5.48
N CYS A 54 -9.50 7.99 -5.20
CA CYS A 54 -10.00 8.86 -4.15
C CYS A 54 -11.38 8.43 -3.67
N ASP A 55 -11.54 8.24 -2.36
CA ASP A 55 -12.86 8.12 -1.76
C ASP A 55 -13.50 9.52 -1.70
N PRO A 56 -14.56 9.76 -2.48
CA PRO A 56 -15.17 11.08 -2.53
C PRO A 56 -15.93 11.49 -1.27
N ALA A 57 -16.10 10.56 -0.33
CA ALA A 57 -16.79 10.83 0.93
C ALA A 57 -15.82 11.25 2.04
N THR A 58 -14.64 10.68 2.08
CA THR A 58 -13.69 10.88 3.20
C THR A 58 -12.28 11.26 2.75
N GLY A 59 -11.85 10.89 1.55
CA GLY A 59 -10.45 10.97 1.13
C GLY A 59 -9.55 9.88 1.73
N GLU A 60 -10.05 9.15 2.75
CA GLU A 60 -9.30 8.08 3.41
C GLU A 60 -9.36 6.76 2.63
N ASN A 61 -8.39 5.90 2.87
CA ASN A 61 -8.30 4.53 2.36
C ASN A 61 -8.20 4.38 0.83
N ALA A 62 -8.09 5.46 0.08
CA ALA A 62 -7.96 5.44 -1.36
C ALA A 62 -6.48 5.47 -1.78
N ASP A 63 -5.79 4.39 -1.46
CA ASP A 63 -4.38 4.20 -1.78
C ASP A 63 -4.18 3.86 -3.26
N GLY A 64 -2.96 4.01 -3.75
CA GLY A 64 -2.60 3.42 -5.03
C GLY A 64 -2.61 1.90 -4.98
N PHE A 65 -1.84 1.35 -4.05
CA PHE A 65 -1.74 -0.09 -3.78
C PHE A 65 -1.85 -0.38 -2.29
N ALA A 66 -2.55 -1.45 -1.91
CA ALA A 66 -2.62 -1.88 -0.54
C ALA A 66 -2.50 -3.40 -0.40
N ALA A 67 -1.68 -3.85 0.54
CA ALA A 67 -1.70 -5.20 1.07
C ALA A 67 -1.92 -5.06 2.58
N LYS A 68 -3.18 -4.87 2.99
CA LYS A 68 -3.50 -4.39 4.33
C LYS A 68 -4.55 -5.22 5.06
N LEU A 69 -4.61 -5.03 6.37
CA LEU A 69 -5.57 -5.60 7.30
C LEU A 69 -5.48 -7.12 7.45
N THR A 70 -5.55 -7.88 6.36
CA THR A 70 -5.68 -9.33 6.37
C THR A 70 -5.13 -9.94 5.08
N CYS A 71 -3.86 -9.74 4.80
CA CYS A 71 -3.12 -10.44 3.75
C CYS A 71 -2.10 -11.40 4.36
N GLY A 72 -1.83 -12.50 3.66
CA GLY A 72 -0.87 -13.52 4.05
C GLY A 72 0.52 -13.25 3.46
N GLU A 73 1.38 -14.25 3.56
CA GLU A 73 2.80 -14.15 3.22
C GLU A 73 3.08 -14.01 1.72
N GLY A 74 4.23 -13.44 1.39
CA GLY A 74 4.86 -13.55 0.07
C GLY A 74 4.19 -12.71 -1.03
N ASN A 75 3.37 -11.72 -0.70
CA ASN A 75 2.86 -10.77 -1.69
C ASN A 75 3.98 -9.82 -2.12
N VAL A 76 4.11 -9.58 -3.43
CA VAL A 76 5.19 -8.79 -4.04
C VAL A 76 4.63 -7.73 -4.95
N PHE A 77 5.14 -6.49 -4.81
CA PHE A 77 4.99 -5.42 -5.79
C PHE A 77 6.35 -5.15 -6.42
N ASP A 78 6.44 -5.23 -7.75
CA ASP A 78 7.69 -5.08 -8.50
C ASP A 78 7.50 -4.17 -9.71
N GLY A 79 8.32 -3.12 -9.81
CA GLY A 79 8.29 -2.18 -10.95
C GLY A 79 7.01 -1.32 -11.03
N CYS A 80 6.27 -1.19 -9.94
CA CYS A 80 4.99 -0.46 -9.92
C CYS A 80 5.19 1.02 -9.65
N ILE A 81 4.24 1.83 -10.15
CA ILE A 81 4.22 3.28 -9.96
C ILE A 81 2.88 3.69 -9.31
N SER A 82 2.96 4.44 -8.20
CA SER A 82 1.79 5.00 -7.52
C SER A 82 1.92 6.51 -7.38
N TYR A 83 0.95 7.26 -7.90
CA TYR A 83 1.01 8.71 -7.81
C TYR A 83 -0.36 9.38 -7.79
N CYS A 84 -0.42 10.56 -7.21
CA CYS A 84 -1.63 11.37 -7.20
C CYS A 84 -2.88 10.61 -6.67
N ASN A 85 -2.71 9.80 -5.64
CA ASN A 85 -3.84 9.23 -4.91
C ASN A 85 -4.19 10.12 -3.72
N CYS A 86 -5.44 10.12 -3.25
CA CYS A 86 -5.84 10.94 -2.11
C CYS A 86 -5.18 10.53 -0.80
N ASP A 87 -4.95 9.25 -0.61
CA ASP A 87 -4.32 8.70 0.58
C ASP A 87 -2.87 8.28 0.28
N ASP A 88 -2.46 7.08 0.56
CA ASP A 88 -1.08 6.64 0.43
C ASP A 88 -0.75 6.10 -0.97
N GLY A 89 0.52 6.12 -1.34
CA GLY A 89 0.99 5.38 -2.51
C GLY A 89 0.90 3.87 -2.29
N TRP A 90 1.44 3.39 -1.18
CA TRP A 90 1.29 2.02 -0.64
C TRP A 90 0.81 2.05 0.79
N ASP A 91 -0.16 1.18 1.14
CA ASP A 91 -0.61 0.96 2.51
C ASP A 91 -0.50 -0.52 2.92
N LEU A 92 0.34 -0.79 3.92
CA LEU A 92 0.53 -2.11 4.54
C LEU A 92 -0.04 -2.15 5.97
N TYR A 93 -1.11 -1.40 6.24
CA TYR A 93 -1.69 -1.28 7.57
C TYR A 93 -2.19 -2.62 8.13
N ALA A 94 -1.82 -2.90 9.37
CA ALA A 94 -2.36 -4.00 10.16
C ALA A 94 -2.99 -3.46 11.44
N LYS A 95 -3.96 -4.16 12.01
CA LYS A 95 -4.64 -3.74 13.23
C LYS A 95 -4.68 -4.84 14.30
N PRO A 96 -4.67 -4.49 15.60
CA PRO A 96 -4.65 -5.48 16.70
C PRO A 96 -5.78 -6.50 16.63
N ALA A 97 -6.96 -6.11 16.16
CA ALA A 97 -8.13 -7.00 16.10
C ALA A 97 -7.94 -8.22 15.17
N THR A 98 -7.10 -8.08 14.14
CA THR A 98 -6.78 -9.17 13.18
C THR A 98 -5.35 -9.69 13.35
N GLY A 99 -4.51 -8.94 14.05
CA GLY A 99 -3.10 -9.25 14.24
C GLY A 99 -2.24 -8.88 13.03
N SER A 100 -0.98 -9.30 13.06
CA SER A 100 -0.01 -9.04 12.00
C SER A 100 -0.44 -9.64 10.66
N ILE A 101 -0.20 -8.90 9.60
CA ILE A 101 -0.29 -9.40 8.21
C ILE A 101 0.97 -10.20 7.86
N GLY A 102 0.96 -10.88 6.73
CA GLY A 102 2.14 -11.54 6.18
C GLY A 102 3.19 -10.55 5.67
N VAL A 103 4.40 -11.03 5.49
CA VAL A 103 5.50 -10.21 4.96
C VAL A 103 5.24 -9.85 3.50
N VAL A 104 5.35 -8.57 3.20
CA VAL A 104 5.23 -8.01 1.85
C VAL A 104 6.59 -7.52 1.38
N THR A 105 6.90 -7.76 0.10
CA THR A 105 8.07 -7.20 -0.56
C THR A 105 7.64 -6.15 -1.59
N ILE A 106 8.24 -4.96 -1.50
CA ILE A 106 8.07 -3.88 -2.49
C ILE A 106 9.44 -3.61 -3.10
N ARG A 107 9.56 -3.68 -4.42
CA ARG A 107 10.85 -3.44 -5.06
C ARG A 107 10.72 -2.75 -6.42
N ASN A 108 11.73 -1.95 -6.75
CA ASN A 108 11.79 -1.23 -8.03
C ASN A 108 10.57 -0.31 -8.26
N CYS A 109 9.97 0.21 -7.18
CA CYS A 109 8.71 0.94 -7.21
C CYS A 109 8.92 2.44 -6.99
N ILE A 110 7.97 3.24 -7.48
CA ILE A 110 8.00 4.70 -7.35
C ILE A 110 6.68 5.20 -6.77
N ALA A 111 6.76 6.05 -5.72
CA ALA A 111 5.61 6.74 -5.12
C ALA A 111 5.82 8.24 -5.17
N PHE A 112 4.91 9.00 -5.78
CA PHE A 112 5.06 10.45 -5.84
C PHE A 112 3.74 11.21 -5.91
N ASN A 113 3.75 12.45 -5.41
CA ASN A 113 2.60 13.37 -5.42
C ASN A 113 1.32 12.78 -4.80
N ASN A 114 1.41 11.78 -3.91
CA ASN A 114 0.23 11.27 -3.21
C ASN A 114 -0.22 12.32 -2.18
N GLY A 115 -1.54 12.44 -2.01
CA GLY A 115 -2.21 13.52 -1.30
C GLY A 115 -2.81 14.59 -2.21
N THR A 116 -2.49 14.60 -3.51
CA THR A 116 -3.02 15.56 -4.47
C THR A 116 -3.28 14.89 -5.81
N LEU A 117 -4.52 14.93 -6.29
CA LEU A 117 -4.92 14.36 -7.57
C LEU A 117 -4.30 15.11 -8.76
N THR A 118 -4.29 14.50 -9.95
CA THR A 118 -3.75 15.13 -11.17
C THR A 118 -4.47 16.41 -11.56
N ASN A 119 -5.74 16.61 -11.14
CA ASN A 119 -6.51 17.84 -11.34
C ASN A 119 -6.20 18.93 -10.31
N GLY A 120 -5.30 18.68 -9.35
CA GLY A 120 -4.91 19.60 -8.28
C GLY A 120 -5.80 19.56 -7.04
N ASN A 121 -6.84 18.73 -7.00
CA ASN A 121 -7.66 18.56 -5.80
C ASN A 121 -6.92 17.71 -4.77
N SER A 122 -7.15 18.01 -3.49
CA SER A 122 -6.68 17.21 -2.36
C SER A 122 -7.83 17.00 -1.38
N GLU A 123 -7.87 15.87 -0.73
CA GLU A 123 -8.83 15.56 0.33
C GLU A 123 -8.11 15.57 1.69
N ALA A 124 -8.73 16.19 2.68
CA ALA A 124 -8.06 16.57 3.92
C ALA A 124 -7.73 15.41 4.88
N ASN A 125 -8.28 14.22 4.64
CA ASN A 125 -8.19 13.11 5.61
C ASN A 125 -7.23 11.99 5.20
N GLY A 126 -6.63 12.03 4.01
CA GLY A 126 -5.63 11.07 3.59
C GLY A 126 -4.32 11.19 4.38
N ASP A 127 -3.63 10.09 4.58
CA ASP A 127 -2.30 10.10 5.22
C ASP A 127 -1.18 10.59 4.30
N MET A 128 -1.36 10.54 2.98
CA MET A 128 -0.54 11.15 1.93
C MET A 128 0.93 10.69 1.89
N ASN A 129 1.23 9.50 2.39
CA ASN A 129 2.58 8.97 2.36
C ASN A 129 2.91 8.32 1.01
N GLY A 130 4.20 8.20 0.70
CA GLY A 130 4.66 7.38 -0.41
C GLY A 130 4.48 5.89 -0.11
N PHE A 131 5.15 5.42 0.94
CA PHE A 131 5.11 4.03 1.39
C PHE A 131 4.81 3.98 2.90
N LYS A 132 3.60 3.56 3.25
CA LYS A 132 3.17 3.34 4.63
C LYS A 132 3.30 1.84 4.95
N LEU A 133 4.28 1.51 5.78
CA LEU A 133 4.78 0.14 5.99
C LEU A 133 4.27 -0.48 7.30
N GLY A 134 3.03 -0.20 7.66
CA GLY A 134 2.45 -0.81 8.85
C GLY A 134 1.46 0.07 9.60
N GLY A 135 1.32 -0.18 10.91
CA GLY A 135 0.40 0.55 11.78
C GLY A 135 0.35 0.01 13.20
N SER A 136 -0.63 0.49 13.97
CA SER A 136 -1.00 -0.04 15.29
C SER A 136 -0.02 0.17 16.45
N ASN A 137 0.86 1.18 16.36
CA ASN A 137 1.75 1.58 17.47
C ASN A 137 2.54 0.40 18.07
N GLY A 138 3.18 -0.40 17.22
CA GLY A 138 4.03 -1.52 17.61
C GLY A 138 3.30 -2.81 18.03
N LYS A 139 1.98 -2.83 18.02
CA LYS A 139 1.20 -3.98 18.52
C LYS A 139 1.08 -5.14 17.55
N VAL A 140 1.33 -4.92 16.27
CA VAL A 140 1.21 -5.93 15.21
C VAL A 140 2.42 -5.87 14.28
N PRO A 141 3.60 -6.26 14.79
CA PRO A 141 4.86 -6.14 14.04
C PRO A 141 4.87 -7.06 12.82
N THR A 142 5.37 -6.53 11.69
CA THR A 142 5.63 -7.32 10.48
C THR A 142 6.93 -6.82 9.80
N PRO A 143 7.92 -7.69 9.53
CA PRO A 143 9.21 -7.30 8.95
C PRO A 143 9.13 -7.23 7.41
N HIS A 144 8.56 -6.17 6.86
CA HIS A 144 8.47 -5.96 5.42
C HIS A 144 9.83 -5.63 4.78
N PHE A 145 9.95 -5.89 3.48
CA PHE A 145 11.12 -5.61 2.68
C PHE A 145 10.83 -4.56 1.60
N VAL A 146 11.68 -3.54 1.50
CA VAL A 146 11.59 -2.48 0.51
C VAL A 146 12.95 -2.29 -0.15
N PHE A 147 13.05 -2.50 -1.46
CA PHE A 147 14.30 -2.46 -2.20
C PHE A 147 14.20 -1.57 -3.44
N ASN A 148 15.24 -0.77 -3.71
CA ASN A 148 15.34 0.04 -4.93
C ASN A 148 14.11 0.91 -5.19
N CYS A 149 13.53 1.51 -4.17
CA CYS A 149 12.31 2.31 -4.28
C CYS A 149 12.61 3.81 -4.17
N LEU A 150 11.77 4.61 -4.84
CA LEU A 150 11.87 6.07 -4.83
C LEU A 150 10.55 6.66 -4.34
N ALA A 151 10.61 7.56 -3.34
CA ALA A 151 9.48 8.34 -2.87
C ALA A 151 9.79 9.82 -2.96
N PHE A 152 8.96 10.60 -3.67
CA PHE A 152 9.20 12.04 -3.78
C PHE A 152 7.92 12.87 -3.90
N ASN A 153 7.96 14.09 -3.40
CA ASN A 153 6.86 15.06 -3.45
C ASN A 153 5.52 14.53 -2.88
N ASN A 154 5.54 13.56 -1.98
CA ASN A 154 4.32 13.11 -1.31
C ASN A 154 3.92 14.14 -0.23
N GLY A 155 2.64 14.25 0.05
CA GLY A 155 2.09 15.23 0.99
C GLY A 155 2.50 15.00 2.45
N LYS A 156 3.12 13.84 2.76
CA LYS A 156 3.68 13.50 4.07
C LYS A 156 4.99 12.72 3.89
N ASP A 157 5.21 11.64 4.63
CA ASP A 157 6.46 10.88 4.61
C ASP A 157 6.68 10.14 3.28
N GLY A 158 7.93 10.10 2.80
CA GLY A 158 8.30 9.23 1.67
C GLY A 158 8.19 7.75 2.04
N PHE A 159 8.73 7.39 3.20
CA PHE A 159 8.64 6.05 3.80
C PHE A 159 8.34 6.22 5.29
N THR A 160 7.32 5.55 5.79
CA THR A 160 6.99 5.54 7.22
C THR A 160 6.73 4.11 7.71
N ASP A 161 7.20 3.78 8.91
CA ASP A 161 6.81 2.54 9.58
C ASP A 161 5.37 2.60 10.11
N ASN A 162 4.85 3.81 10.25
CA ASN A 162 3.52 4.08 10.79
C ASN A 162 3.24 3.34 12.11
N GLY A 163 4.26 3.24 12.95
CA GLY A 163 4.19 2.51 14.22
C GLY A 163 4.21 0.97 14.08
N ASN A 164 4.75 0.44 13.00
CA ASN A 164 5.06 -0.98 12.87
C ASN A 164 6.24 -1.33 13.78
N GLY A 165 6.05 -2.20 14.75
CA GLY A 165 7.12 -2.66 15.65
C GLY A 165 8.02 -3.75 15.06
N GLY A 166 7.83 -4.15 13.81
CA GLY A 166 8.64 -5.15 13.12
C GLY A 166 9.96 -4.59 12.60
N ALA A 167 10.92 -5.46 12.37
CA ALA A 167 12.23 -5.09 11.82
C ALA A 167 12.13 -4.90 10.30
N LEU A 168 11.82 -3.68 9.86
CA LEU A 168 11.77 -3.32 8.44
C LEU A 168 13.17 -3.35 7.81
N THR A 169 13.24 -3.75 6.55
CA THR A 169 14.46 -3.68 5.76
C THR A 169 14.24 -2.75 4.56
N LEU A 170 14.90 -1.60 4.57
CA LEU A 170 14.94 -0.67 3.44
C LEU A 170 16.37 -0.66 2.88
N MET A 171 16.53 -1.00 1.60
CA MET A 171 17.83 -1.02 0.93
C MET A 171 17.76 -0.30 -0.41
N ASN A 172 18.74 0.56 -0.67
CA ASN A 172 18.85 1.32 -1.91
C ASN A 172 17.56 2.13 -2.23
N CYS A 173 16.96 2.71 -1.21
CA CYS A 173 15.77 3.55 -1.33
C CYS A 173 16.14 5.03 -1.28
N THR A 174 15.39 5.85 -2.01
CA THR A 174 15.56 7.30 -2.03
C THR A 174 14.27 7.99 -1.58
N SER A 175 14.39 8.89 -0.62
CA SER A 175 13.31 9.78 -0.18
C SER A 175 13.71 11.22 -0.52
N TYR A 176 12.89 11.95 -1.29
CA TYR A 176 13.24 13.29 -1.77
C TYR A 176 12.02 14.22 -1.74
N ASN A 177 12.18 15.38 -1.12
CA ASN A 177 11.18 16.48 -1.12
C ASN A 177 9.76 16.01 -0.72
N ASN A 178 9.64 15.08 0.22
CA ASN A 178 8.38 14.78 0.88
C ASN A 178 8.18 15.75 2.05
N ALA A 179 6.92 15.97 2.51
CA ALA A 179 6.61 16.96 3.54
C ALA A 179 7.11 16.52 4.94
#